data_670346851810c1dffa994ab52a570e19
#
_entry.id   670346851810c1dffa994ab52a570e19
#
_cell.length_a   1.000
_cell.length_b   1.000
_cell.length_c   1.000
_cell.angle_alpha   90.00
_cell.angle_beta   90.00
_cell.angle_gamma   90.00
#
_symmetry.space_group_name_H-M   'P 1'
#
loop_
_entity.id
_entity.type
_entity.pdbx_description
1 polymer ?
#
loop_
_entity_poly.entity_id
_entity_poly.type
_entity_poly.pdbx_seq_one_letter_code
_entity_poly.pdbx_strand_id
1 'polypeptide(L)'
;MKTAIAMVGMATIAFTSAPIATTSAYPVNGKFGSQLTMTDTVGQVVLGWTVNDLKSSADTIPGYPVSGQLWEATATVNAIRGTVTPAISQFNARTASGTDYRVLWQVAGPNTISGATIPEGAQSTGKIYFDVTGPSPTTVAMNNGMEDLMVWGP
;
A
#
# COMPACT_ATOMS: atom_id res chain seq x y z
N MET A 1 -1.14 46.32 -66.51
CA MET A 1 -0.90 44.97 -65.94
C MET A 1 -0.50 45.14 -64.45
N LYS A 2 -1.38 44.77 -63.56
CA LYS A 2 -1.12 44.84 -62.10
C LYS A 2 -0.82 43.45 -61.59
N THR A 3 0.43 43.19 -61.22
CA THR A 3 0.83 41.89 -60.64
C THR A 3 0.54 41.94 -59.15
N ALA A 4 -0.36 41.07 -58.71
CA ALA A 4 -0.64 40.85 -57.30
C ALA A 4 0.36 39.86 -56.74
N ILE A 5 1.14 40.24 -55.74
CA ILE A 5 2.03 39.37 -54.94
C ILE A 5 1.19 38.85 -53.81
N ALA A 6 0.92 37.51 -53.81
CA ALA A 6 0.32 36.84 -52.69
C ALA A 6 1.38 36.56 -51.62
N MET A 7 1.25 37.17 -50.45
CA MET A 7 2.03 36.80 -49.27
C MET A 7 1.45 35.52 -48.66
N VAL A 8 2.23 34.45 -48.71
CA VAL A 8 1.94 33.22 -47.96
C VAL A 8 2.40 33.46 -46.53
N GLY A 9 1.45 33.61 -45.62
CA GLY A 9 1.69 33.67 -44.18
C GLY A 9 2.03 32.28 -43.67
N MET A 10 3.29 32.07 -43.24
CA MET A 10 3.67 30.91 -42.46
C MET A 10 3.10 31.03 -41.05
N ALA A 11 2.09 30.21 -40.73
CA ALA A 11 1.62 30.03 -39.37
C ALA A 11 2.62 29.12 -38.62
N THR A 12 3.42 29.69 -37.73
CA THR A 12 4.26 28.95 -36.79
C THR A 12 3.37 28.36 -35.72
N ILE A 13 3.15 27.05 -35.74
CA ILE A 13 2.49 26.34 -34.65
C ILE A 13 3.52 26.14 -33.56
N ALA A 14 3.39 26.94 -32.48
CA ALA A 14 4.18 26.74 -31.28
C ALA A 14 3.61 25.55 -30.50
N PHE A 15 4.32 24.43 -30.49
CA PHE A 15 4.03 23.34 -29.58
C PHE A 15 4.49 23.73 -28.19
N THR A 16 3.59 24.17 -27.34
CA THR A 16 3.83 24.30 -25.92
C THR A 16 3.72 22.89 -25.32
N SER A 17 4.87 22.24 -25.09
CA SER A 17 4.90 21.05 -24.26
C SER A 17 4.59 21.47 -22.82
N ALA A 18 3.38 21.19 -22.35
CA ALA A 18 3.06 21.31 -20.94
C ALA A 18 3.98 20.32 -20.15
N PRO A 19 4.59 20.75 -19.03
CA PRO A 19 5.35 19.84 -18.21
C PRO A 19 4.39 18.74 -17.72
N ILE A 20 4.72 17.47 -18.01
CA ILE A 20 4.04 16.35 -17.42
C ILE A 20 4.41 16.37 -15.95
N ALA A 21 3.48 16.76 -15.09
CA ALA A 21 3.66 16.63 -13.66
C ALA A 21 3.76 15.14 -13.36
N THR A 22 4.96 14.64 -13.03
CA THR A 22 5.15 13.33 -12.45
C THR A 22 4.63 13.41 -11.03
N THR A 23 3.33 13.11 -10.84
CA THR A 23 2.79 12.86 -9.50
C THR A 23 3.45 11.58 -9.01
N SER A 24 4.05 11.62 -7.81
CA SER A 24 4.49 10.41 -7.13
C SER A 24 3.31 9.44 -7.08
N ALA A 25 3.48 8.21 -7.58
CA ALA A 25 2.43 7.19 -7.56
C ALA A 25 2.11 6.73 -6.13
N TYR A 26 2.95 7.05 -5.15
CA TYR A 26 2.86 6.64 -3.76
C TYR A 26 2.80 7.82 -2.79
N PRO A 27 2.15 7.62 -1.62
CA PRO A 27 1.37 6.45 -1.23
C PRO A 27 0.00 6.39 -1.92
N VAL A 28 -0.47 5.17 -2.18
CA VAL A 28 -1.87 4.93 -2.53
C VAL A 28 -2.69 4.93 -1.24
N ASN A 29 -3.68 5.81 -1.14
CA ASN A 29 -4.50 5.96 0.06
C ASN A 29 -5.89 5.39 -0.16
N GLY A 30 -6.45 4.75 0.87
CA GLY A 30 -7.81 4.23 0.86
C GLY A 30 -8.42 4.11 2.24
N LYS A 31 -9.70 3.81 2.26
CA LYS A 31 -10.41 3.48 3.50
C LYS A 31 -10.16 2.02 3.88
N PHE A 32 -10.31 1.70 5.15
CA PHE A 32 -10.38 0.30 5.58
C PHE A 32 -11.41 -0.44 4.74
N GLY A 33 -11.06 -1.64 4.27
CA GLY A 33 -11.89 -2.43 3.35
C GLY A 33 -11.66 -2.17 1.87
N SER A 34 -10.97 -1.10 1.51
CA SER A 34 -10.61 -0.84 0.11
C SER A 34 -9.41 -1.67 -0.31
N GLN A 35 -9.47 -2.25 -1.50
CA GLN A 35 -8.31 -2.86 -2.12
C GLN A 35 -7.45 -1.79 -2.77
N LEU A 36 -6.20 -1.68 -2.33
CA LEU A 36 -5.18 -0.84 -2.93
C LEU A 36 -4.25 -1.71 -3.77
N THR A 37 -3.90 -1.26 -4.97
CA THR A 37 -3.10 -2.03 -5.91
C THR A 37 -1.72 -1.42 -6.10
N MET A 38 -0.75 -2.28 -6.31
CA MET A 38 0.63 -1.92 -6.63
C MET A 38 1.12 -2.78 -7.79
N THR A 39 1.92 -2.16 -8.65
CA THR A 39 2.58 -2.83 -9.76
C THR A 39 4.08 -2.77 -9.55
N ASP A 40 4.79 -3.84 -9.84
CA ASP A 40 6.25 -3.85 -9.80
C ASP A 40 6.85 -2.91 -10.85
N THR A 41 8.14 -2.59 -10.72
CA THR A 41 8.85 -1.62 -11.57
C THR A 41 8.87 -1.99 -13.06
N VAL A 42 8.70 -3.27 -13.39
CA VAL A 42 8.65 -3.75 -14.76
C VAL A 42 7.24 -4.03 -15.27
N GLY A 43 6.23 -3.82 -14.42
CA GLY A 43 4.80 -3.99 -14.77
C GLY A 43 4.36 -5.44 -14.96
N GLN A 44 5.17 -6.39 -14.55
CA GLN A 44 4.90 -7.84 -14.71
C GLN A 44 4.02 -8.39 -13.60
N VAL A 45 4.20 -7.89 -12.38
CA VAL A 45 3.46 -8.33 -11.20
C VAL A 45 2.52 -7.23 -10.75
N VAL A 46 1.27 -7.57 -10.54
CA VAL A 46 0.25 -6.68 -9.95
C VAL A 46 -0.34 -7.38 -8.74
N LEU A 47 -0.24 -6.72 -7.60
CA LEU A 47 -0.84 -7.21 -6.36
C LEU A 47 -1.83 -6.22 -5.79
N GLY A 48 -2.79 -6.73 -5.04
CA GLY A 48 -3.75 -5.91 -4.30
C GLY A 48 -3.74 -6.28 -2.84
N TRP A 49 -3.69 -5.29 -1.97
CA TRP A 49 -3.86 -5.45 -0.53
C TRP A 49 -5.16 -4.83 -0.06
N THR A 50 -5.83 -5.51 0.86
CA THR A 50 -6.99 -4.99 1.60
C THR A 50 -6.71 -5.12 3.08
N VAL A 51 -6.94 -4.08 3.84
CA VAL A 51 -6.81 -4.09 5.32
C VAL A 51 -8.11 -3.65 5.95
N ASN A 52 -8.56 -4.41 6.94
CA ASN A 52 -9.81 -4.18 7.69
C ASN A 52 -9.58 -4.30 9.19
N ASP A 53 -10.56 -3.85 9.96
CA ASP A 53 -10.76 -4.18 11.37
C ASP A 53 -9.57 -3.88 12.27
N LEU A 54 -8.93 -2.72 12.09
CA LEU A 54 -7.89 -2.28 13.03
C LEU A 54 -8.52 -2.03 14.40
N LYS A 55 -8.16 -2.85 15.39
CA LYS A 55 -8.71 -2.83 16.74
C LYS A 55 -7.78 -3.44 17.77
N SER A 56 -8.05 -3.19 19.04
CA SER A 56 -7.41 -3.95 20.11
C SER A 56 -7.77 -5.43 20.00
N SER A 57 -6.79 -6.31 20.22
CA SER A 57 -6.94 -7.76 20.13
C SER A 57 -7.09 -8.38 21.50
N ALA A 58 -8.00 -9.35 21.61
CA ALA A 58 -8.11 -10.24 22.76
C ALA A 58 -7.32 -11.55 22.57
N ASP A 59 -6.65 -11.72 21.44
CA ASP A 59 -5.87 -12.92 21.14
C ASP A 59 -4.63 -12.99 22.06
N THR A 60 -4.19 -14.22 22.29
CA THR A 60 -2.91 -14.48 22.96
C THR A 60 -1.95 -15.05 21.94
N ILE A 61 -0.73 -14.50 21.89
CA ILE A 61 0.31 -14.99 21.00
C ILE A 61 1.28 -15.84 21.82
N PRO A 62 1.28 -17.18 21.66
CA PRO A 62 2.19 -18.04 22.38
C PRO A 62 3.65 -17.68 22.11
N GLY A 63 4.46 -17.55 23.19
CA GLY A 63 5.88 -17.26 23.07
C GLY A 63 6.26 -15.82 22.72
N TYR A 64 5.30 -14.93 22.59
CA TYR A 64 5.53 -13.49 22.42
C TYR A 64 4.96 -12.70 23.60
N PRO A 65 5.81 -12.14 24.47
CA PRO A 65 5.36 -11.27 25.54
C PRO A 65 4.99 -9.89 24.97
N VAL A 66 3.73 -9.51 25.04
CA VAL A 66 3.25 -8.19 24.63
C VAL A 66 3.64 -7.16 25.69
N SER A 67 4.32 -6.09 25.28
CA SER A 67 4.77 -5.02 26.18
C SER A 67 3.70 -3.98 26.48
N GLY A 68 2.83 -3.71 25.49
CA GLY A 68 1.70 -2.80 25.58
C GLY A 68 0.37 -3.51 25.42
N GLN A 69 -0.47 -2.97 24.58
CA GLN A 69 -1.75 -3.57 24.18
C GLN A 69 -1.58 -4.24 22.80
N LEU A 70 -1.95 -5.51 22.69
CA LEU A 70 -2.00 -6.18 21.40
C LEU A 70 -3.12 -5.59 20.55
N TRP A 71 -2.79 -5.23 19.32
CA TRP A 71 -3.73 -4.79 18.29
C TRP A 71 -3.68 -5.73 17.11
N GLU A 72 -4.77 -5.82 16.38
CA GLU A 72 -4.90 -6.65 15.19
C GLU A 72 -5.57 -5.90 14.05
N ALA A 73 -5.26 -6.32 12.85
CA ALA A 73 -6.03 -6.01 11.65
C ALA A 73 -6.11 -7.27 10.78
N THR A 74 -7.11 -7.34 9.91
CA THR A 74 -7.23 -8.41 8.92
C THR A 74 -6.65 -7.90 7.61
N ALA A 75 -5.67 -8.60 7.08
CA ALA A 75 -5.04 -8.29 5.80
C ALA A 75 -5.34 -9.38 4.78
N THR A 76 -5.64 -8.97 3.55
CA THR A 76 -5.83 -9.86 2.39
C THR A 76 -4.91 -9.40 1.28
N VAL A 77 -4.15 -10.32 0.70
CA VAL A 77 -3.33 -10.08 -0.49
C VAL A 77 -3.88 -10.89 -1.65
N ASN A 78 -4.02 -10.24 -2.80
CA ASN A 78 -4.44 -10.85 -4.06
C ASN A 78 -3.30 -10.77 -5.07
N ALA A 79 -2.95 -11.89 -5.68
CA ALA A 79 -2.07 -11.95 -6.84
C ALA A 79 -2.90 -11.69 -8.10
N ILE A 80 -3.02 -10.42 -8.50
CA ILE A 80 -3.87 -10.01 -9.64
C ILE A 80 -3.23 -10.42 -10.97
N ARG A 81 -1.91 -10.25 -11.06
CA ARG A 81 -1.11 -10.69 -12.20
C ARG A 81 0.27 -11.11 -11.73
N GLY A 82 0.73 -12.26 -12.21
CA GLY A 82 2.00 -12.85 -11.81
C GLY A 82 1.97 -13.47 -10.40
N THR A 83 3.09 -14.03 -10.02
CA THR A 83 3.29 -14.67 -8.72
C THR A 83 3.70 -13.64 -7.68
N VAL A 84 3.07 -13.66 -6.49
CA VAL A 84 3.29 -12.69 -5.42
C VAL A 84 3.83 -13.37 -4.17
N THR A 85 4.90 -12.80 -3.60
CA THR A 85 5.35 -13.12 -2.25
C THR A 85 4.94 -11.97 -1.33
N PRO A 86 4.06 -12.19 -0.35
CA PRO A 86 3.54 -11.12 0.51
C PRO A 86 4.65 -10.50 1.37
N ALA A 87 4.80 -9.18 1.31
CA ALA A 87 5.77 -8.43 2.11
C ALA A 87 5.17 -7.99 3.46
N ILE A 88 4.79 -8.96 4.30
CA ILE A 88 4.08 -8.72 5.57
C ILE A 88 4.88 -7.81 6.51
N SER A 89 6.20 -7.93 6.53
CA SER A 89 7.10 -7.14 7.39
C SER A 89 7.05 -5.62 7.13
N GLN A 90 6.42 -5.18 6.06
CA GLN A 90 6.31 -3.77 5.70
C GLN A 90 5.13 -3.05 6.35
N PHE A 91 4.23 -3.79 7.02
CA PHE A 91 3.08 -3.18 7.69
C PHE A 91 3.46 -2.49 9.00
N ASN A 92 2.80 -1.36 9.25
CA ASN A 92 2.86 -0.60 10.49
C ASN A 92 1.45 -0.12 10.86
N ALA A 93 1.10 -0.19 12.15
CA ALA A 93 -0.05 0.53 12.67
C ALA A 93 0.41 1.92 13.09
N ARG A 94 -0.26 2.96 12.62
CA ARG A 94 0.17 4.35 12.78
C ARG A 94 -0.84 5.16 13.58
N THR A 95 -0.34 5.95 14.51
CA THR A 95 -1.15 6.92 15.27
C THR A 95 -1.45 8.17 14.46
N ALA A 96 -2.43 8.96 14.91
CA ALA A 96 -2.72 10.27 14.28
C ALA A 96 -1.53 11.24 14.31
N SER A 97 -0.62 11.09 15.28
CA SER A 97 0.60 11.89 15.40
C SER A 97 1.78 11.38 14.57
N GLY A 98 1.63 10.24 13.88
CA GLY A 98 2.65 9.66 13.01
C GLY A 98 3.58 8.64 13.68
N THR A 99 3.28 8.19 14.90
CA THR A 99 4.04 7.12 15.54
C THR A 99 3.68 5.78 14.92
N ASP A 100 4.68 5.02 14.48
CA ASP A 100 4.53 3.70 13.87
C ASP A 100 4.81 2.57 14.87
N TYR A 101 3.91 1.60 14.91
CA TYR A 101 4.10 0.31 15.56
C TYR A 101 4.28 -0.76 14.49
N ARG A 102 5.46 -1.35 14.43
CA ARG A 102 5.74 -2.38 13.43
C ARG A 102 4.89 -3.61 13.61
N VAL A 103 4.53 -4.24 12.52
CA VAL A 103 3.90 -5.54 12.53
C VAL A 103 4.79 -6.58 13.22
N LEU A 104 4.18 -7.46 13.98
CA LEU A 104 4.84 -8.62 14.59
C LEU A 104 4.95 -9.73 13.53
N TRP A 105 5.82 -9.53 12.54
CA TRP A 105 5.95 -10.42 11.38
C TRP A 105 6.48 -11.81 11.72
N GLN A 106 7.19 -11.94 12.86
CA GLN A 106 7.72 -13.21 13.36
C GLN A 106 6.66 -14.09 14.03
N VAL A 107 5.48 -13.53 14.27
CA VAL A 107 4.36 -14.26 14.86
C VAL A 107 3.71 -15.12 13.79
N ALA A 108 3.72 -16.43 14.00
CA ALA A 108 3.03 -17.39 13.14
C ALA A 108 1.98 -18.15 13.96
N GLY A 109 0.81 -18.33 13.40
CA GLY A 109 -0.28 -19.04 14.04
C GLY A 109 -1.42 -19.32 13.06
N PRO A 110 -2.45 -20.05 13.48
CA PRO A 110 -3.54 -20.45 12.59
C PRO A 110 -4.37 -19.29 12.04
N ASN A 111 -4.33 -18.14 12.74
CA ASN A 111 -5.09 -16.95 12.35
C ASN A 111 -4.23 -15.89 11.63
N THR A 112 -2.91 -16.02 11.63
CA THR A 112 -2.01 -15.07 10.98
C THR A 112 -2.01 -15.25 9.47
N ILE A 113 -1.85 -14.14 8.75
CA ILE A 113 -1.69 -14.21 7.30
C ILE A 113 -0.42 -14.97 6.94
N SER A 114 -0.50 -15.82 5.93
CA SER A 114 0.65 -16.58 5.43
C SER A 114 1.55 -15.69 4.57
N GLY A 115 2.86 -15.75 4.80
CA GLY A 115 3.88 -15.16 3.94
C GLY A 115 4.28 -16.04 2.75
N ALA A 116 3.63 -17.18 2.55
CA ALA A 116 3.93 -18.07 1.43
C ALA A 116 3.61 -17.40 0.09
N THR A 117 4.43 -17.69 -0.90
CA THR A 117 4.22 -17.23 -2.28
C THR A 117 2.90 -17.78 -2.83
N ILE A 118 2.11 -16.90 -3.47
CA ILE A 118 0.82 -17.24 -4.07
C ILE A 118 0.87 -17.05 -5.59
N PRO A 119 0.28 -17.98 -6.37
CA PRO A 119 0.21 -17.86 -7.82
C PRO A 119 -0.82 -16.82 -8.24
N GLU A 120 -0.74 -16.40 -9.51
CA GLU A 120 -1.74 -15.52 -10.14
C GLU A 120 -3.17 -16.04 -9.93
N GLY A 121 -4.08 -15.13 -9.58
CA GLY A 121 -5.48 -15.43 -9.30
C GLY A 121 -5.75 -15.94 -7.88
N ALA A 122 -4.72 -16.24 -7.08
CA ALA A 122 -4.88 -16.68 -5.70
C ALA A 122 -4.82 -15.50 -4.72
N GLN A 123 -5.30 -15.76 -3.50
CA GLN A 123 -5.26 -14.81 -2.40
C GLN A 123 -4.85 -15.50 -1.10
N SER A 124 -4.34 -14.70 -0.16
CA SER A 124 -4.08 -15.08 1.22
C SER A 124 -4.73 -14.07 2.15
N THR A 125 -5.40 -14.55 3.20
CA THR A 125 -6.07 -13.71 4.20
C THR A 125 -5.69 -14.17 5.59
N GLY A 126 -5.50 -13.22 6.50
CA GLY A 126 -5.26 -13.52 7.91
C GLY A 126 -5.00 -12.28 8.72
N LYS A 127 -4.78 -12.47 10.02
CA LYS A 127 -4.49 -11.38 10.94
C LYS A 127 -3.02 -10.93 10.85
N ILE A 128 -2.83 -9.64 11.03
CA ILE A 128 -1.55 -9.01 11.33
C ILE A 128 -1.65 -8.37 12.71
N TYR A 129 -0.60 -8.47 13.51
CA TYR A 129 -0.60 -8.01 14.90
C TYR A 129 0.42 -6.91 15.14
N PHE A 130 0.11 -6.05 16.10
CA PHE A 130 0.96 -4.93 16.50
C PHE A 130 1.00 -4.84 18.03
N ASP A 131 2.18 -4.57 18.58
CA ASP A 131 2.35 -4.29 20.01
C ASP A 131 2.32 -2.76 20.23
N VAL A 132 1.20 -2.27 20.71
CA VAL A 132 0.95 -0.83 20.88
C VAL A 132 1.34 -0.41 22.29
N THR A 133 2.48 0.25 22.39
CA THR A 133 3.05 0.69 23.68
C THR A 133 2.74 2.14 24.03
N GLY A 134 1.95 2.83 23.23
CA GLY A 134 1.58 4.24 23.41
C GLY A 134 0.17 4.52 22.91
N PRO A 135 -0.07 5.69 22.30
CA PRO A 135 -1.39 6.07 21.79
C PRO A 135 -1.94 5.06 20.78
N SER A 136 -3.26 4.92 20.75
CA SER A 136 -3.96 4.01 19.85
C SER A 136 -3.71 4.38 18.38
N PRO A 137 -3.42 3.40 17.51
CA PRO A 137 -3.29 3.64 16.09
C PRO A 137 -4.64 3.92 15.43
N THR A 138 -4.65 4.70 14.37
CA THR A 138 -5.84 5.06 13.59
C THR A 138 -5.76 4.62 12.14
N THR A 139 -4.56 4.30 11.66
CA THR A 139 -4.31 3.88 10.27
C THR A 139 -3.37 2.69 10.24
N VAL A 140 -3.36 1.99 9.11
CA VAL A 140 -2.35 0.98 8.78
C VAL A 140 -1.61 1.45 7.54
N ALA A 141 -0.29 1.47 7.60
CA ALA A 141 0.58 1.85 6.50
C ALA A 141 1.47 0.68 6.09
N MET A 142 1.71 0.56 4.80
CA MET A 142 2.72 -0.33 4.23
C MET A 142 3.89 0.52 3.76
N ASN A 143 5.08 0.32 4.36
CA ASN A 143 6.27 1.15 4.12
C ASN A 143 7.46 0.26 3.75
N ASN A 144 8.17 0.61 2.68
CA ASN A 144 9.31 -0.15 2.18
C ASN A 144 10.65 0.22 2.84
N GLY A 145 10.63 1.08 3.87
CA GLY A 145 11.80 1.60 4.55
C GLY A 145 12.27 2.96 4.02
N MET A 146 11.73 3.41 2.89
CA MET A 146 12.03 4.72 2.27
C MET A 146 10.80 5.61 2.19
N GLU A 147 9.66 5.02 1.83
CA GLU A 147 8.40 5.71 1.65
C GLU A 147 7.20 4.81 1.96
N ASP A 148 6.08 5.43 2.24
CA ASP A 148 4.81 4.72 2.34
C ASP A 148 4.34 4.32 0.94
N LEU A 149 3.95 3.06 0.78
CA LEU A 149 3.42 2.51 -0.47
C LEU A 149 1.90 2.57 -0.48
N MET A 150 1.28 2.19 0.63
CA MET A 150 -0.16 2.14 0.81
C MET A 150 -0.53 2.58 2.22
N VAL A 151 -1.67 3.28 2.35
CA VAL A 151 -2.19 3.70 3.67
C VAL A 151 -3.70 3.49 3.70
N TRP A 152 -4.19 2.79 4.73
CA TRP A 152 -5.61 2.61 5.01
C TRP A 152 -5.99 3.37 6.28
N GLY A 153 -7.10 4.09 6.19
CA GLY A 153 -7.65 4.85 7.30
C GLY A 153 -9.18 4.73 7.39
N PRO A 154 -9.79 5.39 8.37
CA PRO A 154 -11.25 5.42 8.53
C PRO A 154 -12.00 6.13 7.40
#